data_65f553a7e8c0740ad23c0f0e89856e5f
#
_entry.id   65f553a7e8c0740ad23c0f0e89856e5f
#
_cell.length_a   1.000
_cell.length_b   1.000
_cell.length_c   1.000
_cell.angle_alpha   90.00
_cell.angle_beta   90.00
_cell.angle_gamma   90.00
#
_symmetry.space_group_name_H-M   'P 1'
#
loop_
_entity.id
_entity.type
_entity.pdbx_description
1 polymer ?
#
loop_
_entity_poly.entity_id
_entity_poly.type
_entity_poly.pdbx_seq_one_letter_code
_entity_poly.pdbx_strand_id
1 'polypeptide(L)'
;VARFLFSVKKASGWSLGTWEKNFRYNFFCGQVKGNVLEGKFFIINKYCTIVLESKAQLILNAPFYFGSKRVKGSRLDSRLLIENGGRMEIKYEPYSVAYGADIEVFRNATLEIGGGLGANIGLTIICADHISIGRYTGCGRNVTIRDNNGEHFISIRGYKTSSPVTIKEHVWLTESCT
;
A
#
# COMPACT_ATOMS: atom_id res chain seq x y z
N VAL A 1 -6.99 -13.51 15.99
CA VAL A 1 -5.60 -14.00 16.11
C VAL A 1 -5.33 -15.14 15.15
N ALA A 2 -6.15 -16.23 15.12
CA ALA A 2 -5.91 -17.39 14.24
C ALA A 2 -5.79 -17.02 12.76
N ARG A 3 -6.66 -16.15 12.24
CA ARG A 3 -6.59 -15.65 10.86
C ARG A 3 -5.29 -14.90 10.58
N PHE A 4 -4.82 -14.08 11.50
CA PHE A 4 -3.54 -13.39 11.40
C PHE A 4 -2.37 -14.38 11.32
N LEU A 5 -2.26 -15.31 12.28
CA LEU A 5 -1.19 -16.32 12.31
C LEU A 5 -1.17 -17.18 11.06
N PHE A 6 -2.33 -17.61 10.57
CA PHE A 6 -2.45 -18.35 9.31
C PHE A 6 -1.95 -17.51 8.13
N SER A 7 -2.32 -16.24 8.06
CA SER A 7 -1.88 -15.32 7.01
C SER A 7 -0.37 -15.07 7.06
N VAL A 8 0.20 -14.88 8.26
CA VAL A 8 1.65 -14.76 8.44
C VAL A 8 2.37 -16.02 7.99
N LYS A 9 1.91 -17.20 8.39
CA LYS A 9 2.48 -18.48 7.95
C LYS A 9 2.46 -18.61 6.42
N LYS A 10 1.35 -18.26 5.77
CA LYS A 10 1.20 -18.30 4.31
C LYS A 10 2.15 -17.32 3.61
N ALA A 11 2.33 -16.11 4.15
CA ALA A 11 3.20 -15.08 3.60
C ALA A 11 4.69 -15.35 3.81
N SER A 12 5.03 -15.93 4.96
CA SER A 12 6.40 -16.06 5.45
C SER A 12 6.99 -17.46 5.23
N GLY A 13 6.14 -18.50 5.13
CA GLY A 13 6.61 -19.88 5.25
C GLY A 13 7.38 -20.06 6.56
N TRP A 14 8.63 -20.50 6.48
CA TRP A 14 9.55 -20.71 7.61
C TRP A 14 10.59 -19.57 7.77
N SER A 15 10.37 -18.39 7.15
CA SER A 15 11.30 -17.26 7.25
C SER A 15 11.13 -16.51 8.57
N LEU A 16 12.02 -16.74 9.53
CA LEU A 16 12.00 -16.07 10.83
C LEU A 16 11.99 -14.54 10.72
N GLY A 17 12.79 -13.96 9.82
CA GLY A 17 12.82 -12.52 9.62
C GLY A 17 11.51 -11.95 9.06
N THR A 18 10.75 -12.72 8.26
CA THR A 18 9.42 -12.28 7.81
C THR A 18 8.40 -12.44 8.93
N TRP A 19 8.51 -13.45 9.80
CA TRP A 19 7.70 -13.58 11.01
C TRP A 19 7.93 -12.38 11.94
N GLU A 20 9.19 -12.11 12.30
CA GLU A 20 9.58 -10.96 13.14
C GLU A 20 9.01 -9.66 12.60
N LYS A 21 9.17 -9.39 11.29
CA LYS A 21 8.64 -8.21 10.63
C LYS A 21 7.13 -8.08 10.81
N ASN A 22 6.35 -9.15 10.56
CA ASN A 22 4.91 -9.14 10.73
C ASN A 22 4.48 -8.87 12.17
N PHE A 23 5.15 -9.47 13.16
CA PHE A 23 4.86 -9.20 14.57
C PHE A 23 5.22 -7.76 14.96
N ARG A 24 6.40 -7.28 14.56
CA ARG A 24 6.86 -5.92 14.87
C ARG A 24 5.88 -4.86 14.37
N TYR A 25 5.44 -4.94 13.12
CA TYR A 25 4.55 -3.94 12.55
C TYR A 25 3.11 -4.00 13.12
N ASN A 26 2.63 -5.15 13.53
CA ASN A 26 1.27 -5.28 14.04
C ASN A 26 1.11 -5.07 15.54
N PHE A 27 2.19 -5.21 16.33
CA PHE A 27 2.10 -5.14 17.79
C PHE A 27 2.99 -4.08 18.43
N PHE A 28 4.08 -3.69 17.77
CA PHE A 28 5.11 -2.83 18.37
C PHE A 28 5.34 -1.52 17.60
N CYS A 29 4.87 -1.41 16.37
CA CYS A 29 5.02 -0.21 15.56
C CYS A 29 3.85 0.76 15.81
N GLY A 30 4.09 1.82 16.54
CA GLY A 30 3.07 2.82 16.87
C GLY A 30 2.52 3.60 15.67
N GLN A 31 3.16 3.54 14.51
CA GLN A 31 2.73 4.17 13.27
C GLN A 31 1.69 3.33 12.51
N VAL A 32 1.59 2.03 12.80
CA VAL A 32 0.55 1.15 12.26
C VAL A 32 -0.63 1.13 13.23
N LYS A 33 -1.76 1.65 12.77
CA LYS A 33 -3.00 1.74 13.52
C LYS A 33 -3.96 0.66 13.06
N GLY A 34 -3.90 -0.50 13.68
CA GLY A 34 -4.76 -1.65 13.45
C GLY A 34 -5.13 -2.35 14.74
N ASN A 35 -5.93 -3.40 14.63
CA ASN A 35 -6.27 -4.28 15.75
C ASN A 35 -6.39 -5.72 15.26
N VAL A 36 -5.39 -6.54 15.56
CA VAL A 36 -5.33 -7.95 15.14
C VAL A 36 -6.52 -8.75 15.66
N LEU A 37 -7.03 -8.42 16.85
CA LEU A 37 -8.19 -9.10 17.44
C LEU A 37 -9.47 -8.84 16.64
N GLU A 38 -9.59 -7.65 16.07
CA GLU A 38 -10.72 -7.24 15.22
C GLU A 38 -10.50 -7.58 13.73
N GLY A 39 -9.41 -8.25 13.39
CA GLY A 39 -9.10 -8.58 12.00
C GLY A 39 -8.49 -7.45 11.18
N LYS A 40 -8.08 -6.37 11.80
CA LYS A 40 -7.45 -5.20 11.18
C LYS A 40 -5.93 -5.31 11.31
N PHE A 41 -5.27 -5.93 10.33
CA PHE A 41 -3.86 -6.26 10.42
C PHE A 41 -3.12 -6.10 9.09
N PHE A 42 -1.80 -5.97 9.18
CA PHE A 42 -0.87 -5.84 8.07
C PHE A 42 -0.11 -7.13 7.85
N ILE A 43 -0.22 -7.74 6.68
CA ILE A 43 0.57 -8.91 6.28
C ILE A 43 1.63 -8.50 5.26
N ILE A 44 2.87 -8.65 5.66
CA ILE A 44 4.06 -8.32 4.87
C ILE A 44 4.65 -9.63 4.36
N ASN A 45 4.71 -9.78 3.04
CA ASN A 45 5.33 -10.95 2.42
C ASN A 45 6.86 -10.81 2.36
N LYS A 46 7.54 -11.88 1.93
CA LYS A 46 9.00 -11.84 1.71
C LYS A 46 9.36 -10.78 0.67
N TYR A 47 10.56 -10.24 0.79
CA TYR A 47 11.13 -9.26 -0.14
C TYR A 47 10.28 -7.97 -0.25
N CYS A 48 9.73 -7.57 0.88
CA CYS A 48 9.06 -6.29 1.01
C CYS A 48 9.87 -5.38 1.93
N THR A 49 10.11 -4.17 1.48
CA THR A 49 10.70 -3.09 2.28
C THR A 49 9.57 -2.16 2.74
N ILE A 50 9.52 -1.93 4.04
CA ILE A 50 8.54 -1.02 4.65
C ILE A 50 9.31 0.09 5.36
N VAL A 51 9.07 1.32 4.96
CA VAL A 51 9.66 2.52 5.56
C VAL A 51 8.54 3.43 6.00
N LEU A 52 8.43 3.63 7.30
CA LEU A 52 7.50 4.58 7.92
C LEU A 52 8.34 5.63 8.63
N GLU A 53 8.35 6.86 8.09
CA GLU A 53 9.08 7.96 8.69
C GLU A 53 8.39 8.48 9.96
N SER A 54 9.03 9.42 10.65
CA SER A 54 8.46 10.09 11.80
C SER A 54 7.06 10.64 11.49
N LYS A 55 6.08 10.44 12.40
CA LYS A 55 4.67 10.84 12.25
C LYS A 55 3.91 10.22 11.05
N ALA A 56 4.51 9.31 10.28
CA ALA A 56 3.79 8.53 9.28
C ALA A 56 2.67 7.69 9.93
N GLN A 57 1.57 7.48 9.21
CA GLN A 57 0.46 6.66 9.70
C GLN A 57 -0.02 5.68 8.63
N LEU A 58 -0.02 4.39 8.98
CA LEU A 58 -0.71 3.35 8.23
C LEU A 58 -1.93 2.91 9.04
N ILE A 59 -3.14 3.27 8.58
CA ILE A 59 -4.40 3.03 9.28
C ILE A 59 -5.12 1.86 8.62
N LEU A 60 -5.47 0.87 9.43
CA LEU A 60 -6.06 -0.37 8.98
C LEU A 60 -7.44 -0.55 9.61
N ASN A 61 -8.49 -0.36 8.80
CA ASN A 61 -9.85 -0.74 9.18
C ASN A 61 -10.24 -2.11 8.62
N ALA A 62 -9.39 -2.69 7.78
CA ALA A 62 -9.49 -4.05 7.24
C ALA A 62 -8.09 -4.64 7.01
N PRO A 63 -7.96 -5.98 6.76
CA PRO A 63 -6.67 -6.60 6.47
C PRO A 63 -5.99 -6.02 5.24
N PHE A 64 -4.68 -5.74 5.34
CA PHE A 64 -3.84 -5.33 4.23
C PHE A 64 -2.75 -6.37 3.97
N TYR A 65 -2.70 -6.89 2.74
CA TYR A 65 -1.73 -7.88 2.29
C TYR A 65 -0.79 -7.26 1.27
N PHE A 66 0.51 -7.13 1.59
CA PHE A 66 1.49 -6.47 0.75
C PHE A 66 2.56 -7.43 0.23
N GLY A 67 2.87 -7.34 -1.06
CA GLY A 67 3.83 -8.19 -1.75
C GLY A 67 3.34 -9.63 -1.97
N SER A 68 2.03 -9.83 -2.07
CA SER A 68 1.38 -11.14 -2.20
C SER A 68 1.62 -11.80 -3.58
N LYS A 69 1.29 -13.09 -3.70
CA LYS A 69 1.30 -13.87 -4.96
C LYS A 69 2.67 -13.94 -5.66
N ARG A 70 3.78 -13.80 -4.94
CA ARG A 70 5.12 -13.86 -5.52
C ARG A 70 5.37 -15.21 -6.19
N VAL A 71 5.83 -15.18 -7.43
CA VAL A 71 6.25 -16.36 -8.19
C VAL A 71 7.68 -16.73 -7.79
N LYS A 72 7.95 -18.04 -7.65
CA LYS A 72 9.30 -18.55 -7.37
C LYS A 72 10.27 -18.08 -8.46
N GLY A 73 11.42 -17.56 -8.04
CA GLY A 73 12.45 -17.05 -8.95
C GLY A 73 12.27 -15.59 -9.39
N SER A 74 11.14 -14.93 -9.06
CA SER A 74 11.01 -13.49 -9.31
C SER A 74 12.04 -12.70 -8.51
N ARG A 75 12.62 -11.67 -9.12
CA ARG A 75 13.56 -10.72 -8.50
C ARG A 75 12.90 -9.38 -8.16
N LEU A 76 11.60 -9.23 -8.42
CA LEU A 76 10.89 -7.99 -8.09
C LEU A 76 10.60 -7.94 -6.60
N ASP A 77 11.11 -6.93 -5.95
CA ASP A 77 10.80 -6.60 -4.56
C ASP A 77 9.63 -5.61 -4.51
N SER A 78 9.04 -5.45 -3.35
CA SER A 78 7.96 -4.47 -3.14
C SER A 78 8.40 -3.45 -2.10
N ARG A 79 8.03 -2.19 -2.30
CA ARG A 79 8.34 -1.09 -1.37
C ARG A 79 7.05 -0.36 -0.97
N LEU A 80 6.94 -0.07 0.31
CA LEU A 80 5.98 0.87 0.87
C LEU A 80 6.75 1.92 1.66
N LEU A 81 6.71 3.15 1.18
CA LEU A 81 7.26 4.31 1.85
C LEU A 81 6.13 5.25 2.24
N ILE A 82 6.07 5.62 3.52
CA ILE A 82 5.22 6.71 4.00
C ILE A 82 6.13 7.72 4.68
N GLU A 83 6.24 8.88 4.09
CA GLU A 83 7.08 9.97 4.59
C GLU A 83 6.47 10.65 5.82
N ASN A 84 7.24 11.59 6.38
CA ASN A 84 6.89 12.31 7.60
C ASN A 84 5.52 13.00 7.51
N GLY A 85 4.59 12.60 8.36
CA GLY A 85 3.22 13.11 8.40
C GLY A 85 2.31 12.55 7.31
N GLY A 86 2.84 11.73 6.37
CA GLY A 86 2.04 11.04 5.36
C GLY A 86 1.08 10.04 6.00
N ARG A 87 -0.06 9.83 5.36
CA ARG A 87 -1.12 8.94 5.82
C ARG A 87 -1.57 7.99 4.72
N MET A 88 -1.60 6.70 5.01
CA MET A 88 -2.24 5.69 4.18
C MET A 88 -3.33 4.98 4.97
N GLU A 89 -4.52 4.81 4.38
CA GLU A 89 -5.64 4.16 5.03
C GLU A 89 -6.28 3.08 4.16
N ILE A 90 -6.46 1.88 4.72
CA ILE A 90 -7.32 0.82 4.18
C ILE A 90 -8.67 0.93 4.88
N LYS A 91 -9.72 1.36 4.15
CA LYS A 91 -10.95 1.90 4.77
C LYS A 91 -12.00 0.84 5.11
N TYR A 92 -12.38 0.00 4.17
CA TYR A 92 -13.60 -0.81 4.36
C TYR A 92 -13.37 -2.30 4.21
N GLU A 93 -12.71 -2.71 3.15
CA GLU A 93 -12.58 -4.11 2.77
C GLU A 93 -11.11 -4.53 2.71
N PRO A 94 -10.81 -5.84 2.87
CA PRO A 94 -9.46 -6.35 2.70
C PRO A 94 -8.85 -5.92 1.37
N TYR A 95 -7.58 -5.51 1.39
CA TYR A 95 -6.86 -5.12 0.19
C TYR A 95 -5.58 -5.96 0.03
N SER A 96 -5.36 -6.46 -1.17
CA SER A 96 -4.18 -7.27 -1.49
C SER A 96 -3.42 -6.66 -2.65
N VAL A 97 -2.15 -6.36 -2.42
CA VAL A 97 -1.22 -5.88 -3.43
C VAL A 97 -0.24 -7.01 -3.76
N ALA A 98 -0.14 -7.36 -5.05
CA ALA A 98 0.81 -8.36 -5.49
C ALA A 98 2.26 -7.83 -5.40
N TYR A 99 3.23 -8.71 -5.60
CA TYR A 99 4.65 -8.36 -5.55
C TYR A 99 5.08 -7.41 -6.69
N GLY A 100 6.25 -6.80 -6.53
CA GLY A 100 6.77 -5.79 -7.46
C GLY A 100 6.08 -4.44 -7.35
N ALA A 101 5.34 -4.21 -6.27
CA ALA A 101 4.65 -2.95 -6.06
C ALA A 101 5.58 -1.90 -5.45
N ASP A 102 5.37 -0.64 -5.86
CA ASP A 102 6.02 0.53 -5.30
C ASP A 102 4.97 1.56 -4.90
N ILE A 103 4.81 1.77 -3.59
CA ILE A 103 3.84 2.71 -3.04
C ILE A 103 4.58 3.77 -2.23
N GLU A 104 4.47 5.01 -2.67
CA GLU A 104 5.04 6.17 -2.00
C GLU A 104 3.94 7.15 -1.60
N VAL A 105 3.90 7.49 -0.32
CA VAL A 105 3.05 8.55 0.21
C VAL A 105 3.95 9.63 0.76
N PHE A 106 4.03 10.75 0.05
CA PHE A 106 4.93 11.85 0.37
C PHE A 106 4.50 12.58 1.65
N ARG A 107 5.33 13.52 2.05
CA ARG A 107 5.14 14.29 3.27
C ARG A 107 3.77 14.96 3.32
N ASN A 108 3.03 14.70 4.39
CA ASN A 108 1.67 15.21 4.65
C ASN A 108 0.61 14.82 3.59
N ALA A 109 0.94 13.95 2.63
CA ALA A 109 -0.01 13.43 1.65
C ALA A 109 -0.94 12.37 2.25
N THR A 110 -2.09 12.14 1.60
CA THR A 110 -3.07 11.15 2.04
C THR A 110 -3.44 10.19 0.92
N LEU A 111 -3.24 8.89 1.15
CA LEU A 111 -3.68 7.80 0.29
C LEU A 111 -4.81 7.02 0.97
N GLU A 112 -5.98 7.00 0.37
CA GLU A 112 -7.13 6.23 0.85
C GLU A 112 -7.48 5.10 -0.11
N ILE A 113 -7.66 3.89 0.40
CA ILE A 113 -8.00 2.70 -0.39
C ILE A 113 -9.22 2.03 0.21
N GLY A 114 -10.31 1.95 -0.56
CA GLY A 114 -11.55 1.32 -0.14
C GLY A 114 -11.47 -0.20 0.04
N GLY A 115 -10.62 -0.86 -0.74
CA GLY A 115 -10.42 -2.32 -0.69
C GLY A 115 -11.47 -3.11 -1.49
N GLY A 116 -11.58 -4.42 -1.21
CA GLY A 116 -12.53 -5.36 -1.83
C GLY A 116 -11.93 -6.16 -2.99
N LEU A 117 -11.35 -5.50 -3.97
CA LEU A 117 -10.47 -6.12 -4.96
C LEU A 117 -9.01 -5.90 -4.57
N GLY A 118 -8.10 -6.11 -5.49
CA GLY A 118 -6.67 -5.94 -5.21
C GLY A 118 -5.93 -5.43 -6.43
N ALA A 119 -4.63 -5.26 -6.26
CA ALA A 119 -3.74 -4.89 -7.33
C ALA A 119 -2.86 -6.06 -7.76
N ASN A 120 -2.68 -6.18 -9.06
CA ASN A 120 -1.80 -7.15 -9.67
C ASN A 120 -0.33 -6.69 -9.59
N ILE A 121 0.57 -7.43 -10.22
CA ILE A 121 2.02 -7.23 -10.20
C ILE A 121 2.39 -5.84 -10.74
N GLY A 122 3.35 -5.17 -10.09
CA GLY A 122 3.91 -3.92 -10.59
C GLY A 122 3.03 -2.69 -10.36
N LEU A 123 2.12 -2.71 -9.37
CA LEU A 123 1.40 -1.49 -9.00
C LEU A 123 2.37 -0.41 -8.54
N THR A 124 2.26 0.78 -9.10
CA THR A 124 2.97 1.97 -8.66
C THR A 124 1.96 3.03 -8.20
N ILE A 125 2.11 3.52 -6.98
CA ILE A 125 1.33 4.67 -6.48
C ILE A 125 2.31 5.73 -5.97
N ILE A 126 2.19 6.95 -6.48
CA ILE A 126 2.98 8.10 -6.03
C ILE A 126 2.00 9.19 -5.61
N CYS A 127 1.78 9.29 -4.31
CA CYS A 127 0.82 10.21 -3.70
C CYS A 127 1.55 11.40 -3.08
N ALA A 128 1.41 12.59 -3.66
CA ALA A 128 2.04 13.82 -3.19
C ALA A 128 1.06 14.80 -2.55
N ASP A 129 -0.23 14.62 -2.78
CA ASP A 129 -1.32 15.44 -2.22
C ASP A 129 -2.41 14.52 -1.67
N HIS A 130 -3.31 14.04 -2.53
CA HIS A 130 -4.40 13.16 -2.12
C HIS A 130 -4.82 12.20 -3.23
N ILE A 131 -4.73 10.91 -2.97
CA ILE A 131 -5.29 9.86 -3.84
C ILE A 131 -6.36 9.09 -3.07
N SER A 132 -7.55 9.00 -3.66
CA SER A 132 -8.66 8.19 -3.14
C SER A 132 -9.07 7.12 -4.15
N ILE A 133 -9.03 5.86 -3.73
CA ILE A 133 -9.42 4.68 -4.53
C ILE A 133 -10.64 4.04 -3.88
N GLY A 134 -11.76 4.01 -4.59
CA GLY A 134 -13.03 3.48 -4.11
C GLY A 134 -13.05 1.96 -3.92
N ARG A 135 -14.10 1.46 -3.25
CA ARG A 135 -14.29 0.02 -3.02
C ARG A 135 -14.43 -0.76 -4.32
N TYR A 136 -14.00 -2.02 -4.29
CA TYR A 136 -14.08 -2.94 -5.43
C TYR A 136 -13.42 -2.41 -6.70
N THR A 137 -12.44 -1.53 -6.54
CA THR A 137 -11.56 -1.09 -7.62
C THR A 137 -10.38 -2.03 -7.71
N GLY A 138 -10.15 -2.58 -8.89
CA GLY A 138 -9.06 -3.49 -9.18
C GLY A 138 -8.03 -2.88 -10.11
N CYS A 139 -6.75 -3.23 -9.90
CA CYS A 139 -5.65 -2.81 -10.76
C CYS A 139 -5.05 -4.01 -11.49
N GLY A 140 -4.94 -3.90 -12.81
CA GLY A 140 -4.20 -4.81 -13.67
C GLY A 140 -2.69 -4.81 -13.37
N ARG A 141 -1.89 -5.33 -14.30
CA ARG A 141 -0.43 -5.31 -14.17
C ARG A 141 0.13 -3.95 -14.55
N ASN A 142 1.22 -3.55 -13.87
CA ASN A 142 1.97 -2.33 -14.20
C ASN A 142 1.10 -1.08 -14.27
N VAL A 143 0.09 -0.99 -13.40
CA VAL A 143 -0.74 0.20 -13.27
C VAL A 143 0.03 1.24 -12.47
N THR A 144 0.02 2.47 -12.96
CA THR A 144 0.59 3.64 -12.27
C THR A 144 -0.52 4.62 -11.92
N ILE A 145 -0.60 5.01 -10.65
CA ILE A 145 -1.54 6.03 -10.14
C ILE A 145 -0.70 7.12 -9.46
N ARG A 146 -0.80 8.33 -9.97
CA ARG A 146 -0.08 9.47 -9.36
C ARG A 146 -0.90 10.75 -9.45
N ASP A 147 -0.76 11.60 -8.45
CA ASP A 147 -1.42 12.90 -8.33
C ASP A 147 -0.46 14.08 -8.58
N ASN A 148 0.72 13.79 -9.10
CA ASN A 148 1.80 14.78 -9.28
C ASN A 148 2.53 14.58 -10.61
N ASN A 149 3.21 15.63 -11.05
CA ASN A 149 4.01 15.63 -12.28
C ASN A 149 5.47 15.20 -12.07
N GLY A 150 5.77 14.59 -10.92
CA GLY A 150 7.14 14.21 -10.58
C GLY A 150 8.04 15.43 -10.40
N GLU A 151 9.21 15.40 -11.02
CA GLU A 151 10.26 16.42 -10.86
C GLU A 151 10.11 17.62 -11.81
N HIS A 152 9.01 17.74 -12.54
CA HIS A 152 8.81 18.86 -13.47
C HIS A 152 8.44 20.14 -12.72
N PHE A 153 9.38 21.07 -12.64
CA PHE A 153 9.16 22.42 -12.17
C PHE A 153 8.87 23.35 -13.35
N ILE A 154 7.67 23.86 -13.42
CA ILE A 154 7.28 24.85 -14.43
C ILE A 154 7.06 26.18 -13.73
N SER A 155 7.91 27.19 -14.06
CA SER A 155 7.84 28.54 -13.49
C SER A 155 6.70 29.38 -14.14
N ILE A 156 5.49 28.81 -14.16
CA ILE A 156 4.31 29.52 -14.63
C ILE A 156 3.43 29.87 -13.43
N ARG A 157 3.02 31.13 -13.35
CA ARG A 157 2.13 31.60 -12.28
C ARG A 157 0.84 30.76 -12.22
N GLY A 158 0.57 30.17 -11.07
CA GLY A 158 -0.61 29.34 -10.84
C GLY A 158 -0.47 27.87 -11.24
N TYR A 159 0.72 27.44 -11.72
CA TYR A 159 0.99 26.02 -11.95
C TYR A 159 0.98 25.23 -10.63
N LYS A 160 0.26 24.12 -10.62
CA LYS A 160 0.21 23.18 -9.50
C LYS A 160 1.00 21.93 -9.87
N THR A 161 1.94 21.53 -9.02
CA THR A 161 2.75 20.32 -9.18
C THR A 161 1.98 19.05 -8.83
N SER A 162 0.92 19.17 -8.04
CA SER A 162 0.02 18.07 -7.64
C SER A 162 -1.44 18.49 -7.70
N SER A 163 -2.33 17.53 -7.90
CA SER A 163 -3.77 17.72 -7.88
C SER A 163 -4.45 16.41 -7.44
N PRO A 164 -5.43 16.46 -6.52
CA PRO A 164 -6.08 15.26 -6.02
C PRO A 164 -6.62 14.35 -7.12
N VAL A 165 -6.43 13.03 -6.95
CA VAL A 165 -6.96 12.00 -7.85
C VAL A 165 -8.02 11.19 -7.12
N THR A 166 -9.20 11.07 -7.71
CA THR A 166 -10.28 10.26 -7.18
C THR A 166 -10.70 9.19 -8.19
N ILE A 167 -10.51 7.93 -7.83
CA ILE A 167 -11.02 6.77 -8.55
C ILE A 167 -12.21 6.24 -7.76
N LYS A 168 -13.39 6.20 -8.38
CA LYS A 168 -14.62 5.77 -7.71
C LYS A 168 -14.69 4.26 -7.51
N GLU A 169 -15.80 3.79 -6.96
CA GLU A 169 -16.06 2.37 -6.72
C GLU A 169 -16.28 1.59 -8.04
N HIS A 170 -16.00 0.28 -8.00
CA HIS A 170 -16.23 -0.66 -9.10
C HIS A 170 -15.48 -0.32 -10.41
N VAL A 171 -14.30 0.30 -10.30
CA VAL A 171 -13.45 0.62 -11.45
C VAL A 171 -12.45 -0.51 -11.69
N TRP A 172 -12.21 -0.83 -12.95
CA TRP A 172 -11.13 -1.71 -13.37
C TRP A 172 -10.08 -0.92 -14.15
N LEU A 173 -8.92 -0.71 -13.52
CA LEU A 173 -7.75 -0.15 -14.19
C LEU A 173 -7.03 -1.28 -14.92
N THR A 174 -6.99 -1.19 -16.24
CA THR A 174 -6.39 -2.24 -17.07
C THR A 174 -4.86 -2.24 -16.99
N GLU A 175 -4.23 -3.19 -17.68
CA GLU A 175 -2.77 -3.29 -17.69
C GLU A 175 -2.12 -2.05 -18.29
N SER A 176 -1.03 -1.60 -17.66
CA SER A 176 -0.22 -0.43 -18.08
C SER A 176 -1.00 0.89 -18.18
N CYS A 177 -2.08 1.03 -17.42
CA CYS A 177 -2.81 2.29 -17.27
C CYS A 177 -1.99 3.28 -16.42
N THR A 178 -1.93 4.53 -16.87
CA THR A 178 -1.25 5.63 -16.18
C THR A 178 -2.15 6.82 -16.06
#